data_cf24a497f419ef7e3e0e5d8f837dbb19
#
_entry.id   cf24a497f419ef7e3e0e5d8f837dbb19
#
_cell.length_a   1.000
_cell.length_b   1.000
_cell.length_c   1.000
_cell.angle_alpha   90.00
_cell.angle_beta   90.00
_cell.angle_gamma   90.00
#
_symmetry.space_group_name_H-M   'P 1'
#
loop_
_entity.id
_entity.type
_entity.pdbx_description
1 polymer ?
#
loop_
_entity_poly.entity_id
_entity_poly.type
_entity_poly.pdbx_seq_one_letter_code
_entity_poly.pdbx_strand_id
1 'polypeptide(L)'
;MLKVQTGQIVEFYSNSCLVLANGNNFKCSIQGRINLVVGDFVEIEPLMGSNNFQALVKKRLARSSILYKSRENKKKPIASNISHIGILVTKSPKTGLDFIDKWIAISINASIEPFIVFNKIDSLEENAFSKEKNIYENIGIKTFEISAKFSTHLNYLEEFLTKKTTIFVGNSGSGKSTLTSAITGKEILSRDLSNNQGVHTTSVSTLYSTNDMQLIDSPGVRDVSVDHLESKKIIRGFTEIFSFSTKCEFPNCNHKNDQGCAVMEAVRNGEIEESRYNNFMVLSQKN
;
A
#
# COMPACT_ATOMS: atom_id res chain seq x y z
N MET A 1 -36.71 -2.01 18.03
CA MET A 1 -35.28 -2.38 17.91
C MET A 1 -34.65 -1.52 16.83
N LEU A 2 -33.58 -0.78 17.12
CA LEU A 2 -32.83 -0.06 16.10
C LEU A 2 -32.19 -1.09 15.17
N LYS A 3 -32.36 -0.88 13.86
CA LYS A 3 -31.87 -1.83 12.86
C LYS A 3 -30.34 -1.78 12.77
N VAL A 4 -29.68 -2.93 12.83
CA VAL A 4 -28.24 -3.08 12.57
C VAL A 4 -27.93 -2.56 11.18
N GLN A 5 -26.86 -1.77 11.06
CA GLN A 5 -26.41 -1.17 9.81
C GLN A 5 -25.01 -1.65 9.46
N THR A 6 -24.72 -1.78 8.19
CA THR A 6 -23.36 -2.03 7.70
C THR A 6 -22.71 -0.69 7.35
N GLY A 7 -21.46 -0.51 7.79
CA GLY A 7 -20.66 0.67 7.46
C GLY A 7 -19.18 0.31 7.33
N GLN A 8 -18.38 1.30 6.92
CA GLN A 8 -16.95 1.16 6.76
C GLN A 8 -16.22 2.05 7.77
N ILE A 9 -15.18 1.53 8.40
CA ILE A 9 -14.33 2.29 9.33
C ILE A 9 -13.51 3.30 8.52
N VAL A 10 -13.77 4.58 8.74
CA VAL A 10 -13.06 5.69 8.09
C VAL A 10 -11.95 6.27 8.96
N GLU A 11 -12.05 6.14 10.28
CA GLU A 11 -10.98 6.48 11.22
C GLU A 11 -10.94 5.43 12.34
N PHE A 12 -9.72 5.03 12.72
CA PHE A 12 -9.54 4.05 13.78
C PHE A 12 -8.64 4.60 14.88
N TYR A 13 -9.18 4.60 16.09
CA TYR A 13 -8.49 4.94 17.34
C TYR A 13 -8.28 3.67 18.16
N SER A 14 -7.47 3.72 19.22
CA SER A 14 -7.17 2.51 20.01
C SER A 14 -8.42 1.81 20.58
N ASN A 15 -9.44 2.58 21.00
CA ASN A 15 -10.63 2.05 21.68
C ASN A 15 -11.96 2.47 21.04
N SER A 16 -11.92 3.16 19.91
CA SER A 16 -13.11 3.65 19.21
C SER A 16 -12.82 3.79 17.72
N CYS A 17 -13.85 3.99 16.92
CA CYS A 17 -13.71 4.27 15.50
C CYS A 17 -14.83 5.19 15.01
N LEU A 18 -14.56 5.82 13.87
CA LEU A 18 -15.57 6.53 13.09
C LEU A 18 -15.99 5.60 11.95
N VAL A 19 -17.29 5.34 11.84
CA VAL A 19 -17.87 4.46 10.83
C VAL A 19 -18.78 5.27 9.91
N LEU A 20 -18.50 5.20 8.62
CA LEU A 20 -19.40 5.75 7.58
C LEU A 20 -20.45 4.68 7.23
N ALA A 21 -21.71 4.97 7.49
CA ALA A 21 -22.85 4.11 7.15
C ALA A 21 -24.00 4.95 6.60
N ASN A 22 -24.56 4.56 5.46
CA ASN A 22 -25.68 5.26 4.79
C ASN A 22 -25.43 6.78 4.62
N GLY A 23 -24.21 7.17 4.29
CA GLY A 23 -23.82 8.58 4.10
C GLY A 23 -23.57 9.38 5.39
N ASN A 24 -23.75 8.77 6.56
CA ASN A 24 -23.54 9.43 7.86
C ASN A 24 -22.36 8.82 8.62
N ASN A 25 -21.66 9.67 9.37
CA ASN A 25 -20.56 9.24 10.23
C ASN A 25 -21.08 8.95 11.65
N PHE A 26 -20.77 7.78 12.16
CA PHE A 26 -21.10 7.33 13.52
C PHE A 26 -19.83 7.14 14.35
N LYS A 27 -19.75 7.86 15.47
CA LYS A 27 -18.71 7.59 16.48
C LYS A 27 -19.11 6.32 17.23
N CYS A 28 -18.30 5.26 17.06
CA CYS A 28 -18.60 3.93 17.58
C CYS A 28 -17.67 3.52 18.71
N SER A 29 -18.23 2.90 19.74
CA SER A 29 -17.47 2.08 20.68
C SER A 29 -17.29 0.67 20.14
N ILE A 30 -16.30 -0.05 20.68
CA ILE A 30 -15.96 -1.42 20.27
C ILE A 30 -16.27 -2.36 21.41
N GLN A 31 -17.11 -3.36 21.16
CA GLN A 31 -17.42 -4.39 22.16
C GLN A 31 -16.45 -5.57 22.05
N GLY A 32 -15.81 -5.91 23.15
CA GLY A 32 -14.92 -7.07 23.20
C GLY A 32 -13.58 -6.87 22.50
N ARG A 33 -12.92 -7.97 22.12
CA ARG A 33 -11.60 -7.97 21.48
C ARG A 33 -11.74 -8.19 19.96
N ILE A 34 -12.32 -7.22 19.26
CA ILE A 34 -12.40 -7.28 17.80
C ILE A 34 -11.15 -6.58 17.23
N ASN A 35 -10.38 -7.30 16.41
CA ASN A 35 -9.24 -6.73 15.72
C ASN A 35 -9.72 -5.92 14.52
N LEU A 36 -9.75 -4.60 14.65
CA LEU A 36 -10.23 -3.63 13.67
C LEU A 36 -9.11 -2.73 13.17
N VAL A 37 -9.25 -2.29 11.92
CA VAL A 37 -8.40 -1.28 11.29
C VAL A 37 -9.23 -0.40 10.35
N VAL A 38 -8.64 0.70 9.87
CA VAL A 38 -9.23 1.53 8.83
C VAL A 38 -9.51 0.70 7.57
N GLY A 39 -10.65 0.95 6.92
CA GLY A 39 -11.10 0.20 5.75
C GLY A 39 -11.96 -1.04 6.08
N ASP A 40 -12.02 -1.50 7.34
CA ASP A 40 -12.90 -2.61 7.72
C ASP A 40 -14.37 -2.30 7.51
N PHE A 41 -15.11 -3.24 6.94
CA PHE A 41 -16.56 -3.23 6.97
C PHE A 41 -17.06 -3.86 8.26
N VAL A 42 -18.02 -3.21 8.92
CA VAL A 42 -18.54 -3.60 10.23
C VAL A 42 -20.06 -3.51 10.28
N GLU A 43 -20.66 -4.33 11.13
CA GLU A 43 -22.05 -4.17 11.57
C GLU A 43 -22.05 -3.28 12.81
N ILE A 44 -22.83 -2.21 12.79
CA ILE A 44 -23.04 -1.29 13.91
C ILE A 44 -24.48 -1.32 14.39
N GLU A 45 -24.66 -1.22 15.70
CA GLU A 45 -25.97 -1.07 16.34
C GLU A 45 -26.06 0.34 16.95
N PRO A 46 -26.98 1.19 16.48
CA PRO A 46 -27.18 2.52 17.05
C PRO A 46 -27.52 2.46 18.55
N LEU A 47 -27.01 3.42 19.32
CA LEU A 47 -27.24 3.53 20.76
C LEU A 47 -28.19 4.69 21.05
N MET A 48 -29.20 4.46 21.90
CA MET A 48 -30.09 5.52 22.41
C MET A 48 -29.53 6.08 23.72
N GLY A 49 -29.49 7.40 23.85
CA GLY A 49 -29.18 8.07 25.12
C GLY A 49 -27.72 8.06 25.56
N SER A 50 -26.79 7.67 24.69
CA SER A 50 -25.34 7.74 24.98
C SER A 50 -24.79 9.12 24.61
N ASN A 51 -24.13 9.79 25.57
CA ASN A 51 -23.50 11.09 25.34
C ASN A 51 -22.17 11.02 24.58
N ASN A 52 -21.51 9.85 24.56
CA ASN A 52 -20.15 9.71 24.02
C ASN A 52 -20.07 8.94 22.71
N PHE A 53 -20.98 7.99 22.46
CA PHE A 53 -20.99 7.13 21.28
C PHE A 53 -22.38 7.04 20.68
N GLN A 54 -22.45 7.05 19.35
CA GLN A 54 -23.71 6.99 18.59
C GLN A 54 -24.06 5.56 18.21
N ALA A 55 -23.08 4.66 18.18
CA ALA A 55 -23.31 3.26 17.86
C ALA A 55 -22.25 2.35 18.50
N LEU A 56 -22.52 1.05 18.46
CA LEU A 56 -21.66 -0.02 18.93
C LEU A 56 -21.25 -0.92 17.76
N VAL A 57 -19.97 -1.17 17.59
CA VAL A 57 -19.48 -2.18 16.64
C VAL A 57 -19.77 -3.57 17.21
N LYS A 58 -20.60 -4.33 16.54
CA LYS A 58 -21.01 -5.70 16.92
C LYS A 58 -20.13 -6.75 16.29
N LYS A 59 -19.78 -6.56 14.99
CA LYS A 59 -19.08 -7.56 14.20
C LYS A 59 -18.28 -6.91 13.08
N ARG A 60 -17.10 -7.47 12.80
CA ARG A 60 -16.34 -7.19 11.60
C ARG A 60 -16.74 -8.16 10.49
N LEU A 61 -16.90 -7.66 9.28
CA LEU A 61 -17.15 -8.47 8.08
C LEU A 61 -15.85 -9.04 7.50
N ALA A 62 -15.97 -9.94 6.53
CA ALA A 62 -14.82 -10.51 5.83
C ALA A 62 -14.02 -9.41 5.10
N ARG A 63 -12.70 -9.54 5.15
CA ARG A 63 -11.78 -8.65 4.43
C ARG A 63 -11.43 -9.24 3.07
N SER A 64 -11.41 -8.41 2.04
CA SER A 64 -10.91 -8.79 0.70
C SER A 64 -9.38 -8.78 0.66
N SER A 65 -8.77 -7.85 1.40
CA SER A 65 -7.32 -7.70 1.50
C SER A 65 -6.94 -7.16 2.88
N ILE A 66 -5.67 -7.32 3.26
CA ILE A 66 -5.16 -6.79 4.52
C ILE A 66 -3.67 -6.50 4.41
N LEU A 67 -3.28 -5.30 4.83
CA LEU A 67 -1.89 -4.87 4.91
C LEU A 67 -1.40 -4.97 6.35
N TYR A 68 -0.27 -5.64 6.53
CA TYR A 68 0.37 -5.83 7.84
C TYR A 68 1.67 -5.05 7.92
N LYS A 69 1.95 -4.51 9.10
CA LYS A 69 3.32 -4.22 9.49
C LYS A 69 3.88 -5.37 10.32
N SER A 70 5.16 -5.65 10.14
CA SER A 70 5.89 -6.63 10.92
C SER A 70 6.96 -5.94 11.75
N ARG A 71 7.01 -6.28 13.03
CA ARG A 71 8.09 -5.89 13.92
C ARG A 71 8.35 -7.02 14.88
N GLU A 72 9.61 -7.47 15.00
CA GLU A 72 10.00 -8.55 15.93
C GLU A 72 9.11 -9.80 15.78
N ASN A 73 8.89 -10.25 14.55
CA ASN A 73 8.02 -11.39 14.19
C ASN A 73 6.54 -11.26 14.57
N LYS A 74 6.09 -10.08 15.02
CA LYS A 74 4.69 -9.82 15.29
C LYS A 74 4.04 -9.09 14.12
N LYS A 75 2.97 -9.68 13.58
CA LYS A 75 2.16 -9.06 12.52
C LYS A 75 1.06 -8.20 13.17
N LYS A 76 1.03 -6.91 12.81
CA LYS A 76 -0.06 -6.02 13.20
C LYS A 76 -0.75 -5.49 11.95
N PRO A 77 -2.07 -5.67 11.79
CA PRO A 77 -2.79 -5.12 10.67
C PRO A 77 -2.82 -3.59 10.77
N ILE A 78 -2.74 -2.90 9.63
CA ILE A 78 -2.72 -1.44 9.55
C ILE A 78 -3.86 -0.86 8.72
N ALA A 79 -4.31 -1.59 7.68
CA ALA A 79 -5.44 -1.22 6.84
C ALA A 79 -5.99 -2.46 6.13
N SER A 80 -7.25 -2.40 5.71
CA SER A 80 -7.93 -3.52 5.04
C SER A 80 -8.81 -3.06 3.87
N ASN A 81 -9.27 -4.03 3.08
CA ASN A 81 -10.13 -3.81 1.92
C ASN A 81 -9.53 -2.80 0.92
N ILE A 82 -8.20 -2.86 0.77
CA ILE A 82 -7.42 -2.09 -0.17
C ILE A 82 -7.42 -2.84 -1.50
N SER A 83 -7.76 -2.17 -2.59
CA SER A 83 -7.67 -2.75 -3.93
C SER A 83 -6.33 -2.46 -4.60
N HIS A 84 -5.72 -1.30 -4.33
CA HIS A 84 -4.51 -0.83 -5.02
C HIS A 84 -3.48 -0.22 -4.07
N ILE A 85 -2.19 -0.42 -4.38
CA ILE A 85 -1.07 0.29 -3.74
C ILE A 85 -0.37 1.14 -4.79
N GLY A 86 -0.36 2.47 -4.58
CA GLY A 86 0.40 3.41 -5.40
C GLY A 86 1.79 3.65 -4.82
N ILE A 87 2.83 3.22 -5.54
CA ILE A 87 4.23 3.33 -5.12
C ILE A 87 4.78 4.64 -5.67
N LEU A 88 4.98 5.65 -4.80
CA LEU A 88 5.55 6.94 -5.21
C LEU A 88 7.06 6.84 -5.35
N VAL A 89 7.53 7.19 -6.54
CA VAL A 89 8.93 7.17 -6.94
C VAL A 89 9.38 8.59 -7.28
N THR A 90 10.54 8.99 -6.77
CA THR A 90 11.13 10.31 -7.05
C THR A 90 12.63 10.19 -7.28
N LYS A 91 13.19 11.14 -8.03
CA LYS A 91 14.65 11.30 -8.16
C LYS A 91 15.25 12.04 -6.96
N SER A 92 14.45 12.91 -6.31
CA SER A 92 14.87 13.65 -5.11
C SER A 92 13.72 13.77 -4.09
N PRO A 93 13.79 13.09 -2.91
CA PRO A 93 14.82 12.11 -2.55
C PRO A 93 14.77 10.88 -3.47
N LYS A 94 15.92 10.28 -3.76
CA LYS A 94 16.00 9.11 -4.67
C LYS A 94 15.26 7.91 -4.09
N THR A 95 14.38 7.33 -4.88
CA THR A 95 13.74 6.04 -4.59
C THR A 95 14.52 4.93 -5.28
N GLY A 96 15.00 3.95 -4.50
CA GLY A 96 15.72 2.78 -5.05
C GLY A 96 14.77 1.77 -5.68
N LEU A 97 15.26 0.99 -6.64
CA LEU A 97 14.49 -0.10 -7.26
C LEU A 97 14.14 -1.20 -6.23
N ASP A 98 14.97 -1.42 -5.23
CA ASP A 98 14.73 -2.32 -4.10
C ASP A 98 13.47 -1.95 -3.31
N PHE A 99 13.22 -0.65 -3.13
CA PHE A 99 12.00 -0.17 -2.50
C PHE A 99 10.76 -0.50 -3.34
N ILE A 100 10.83 -0.28 -4.65
CA ILE A 100 9.72 -0.56 -5.57
C ILE A 100 9.42 -2.06 -5.57
N ASP A 101 10.44 -2.88 -5.76
CA ASP A 101 10.33 -4.34 -5.81
C ASP A 101 9.80 -4.94 -4.52
N LYS A 102 10.25 -4.41 -3.37
CA LYS A 102 9.71 -4.76 -2.07
C LYS A 102 8.20 -4.51 -1.99
N TRP A 103 7.74 -3.34 -2.44
CA TRP A 103 6.33 -3.00 -2.37
C TRP A 103 5.47 -3.78 -3.37
N ILE A 104 6.00 -4.10 -4.54
CA ILE A 104 5.34 -5.02 -5.49
C ILE A 104 5.15 -6.38 -4.83
N ALA A 105 6.20 -6.94 -4.21
CA ALA A 105 6.11 -8.24 -3.54
C ALA A 105 5.10 -8.23 -2.38
N ILE A 106 5.07 -7.18 -1.56
CA ILE A 106 4.08 -7.01 -0.50
C ILE A 106 2.66 -6.96 -1.07
N SER A 107 2.45 -6.15 -2.10
CA SER A 107 1.13 -5.94 -2.72
C SER A 107 0.55 -7.23 -3.28
N ILE A 108 1.32 -7.93 -4.10
CA ILE A 108 0.90 -9.20 -4.73
C ILE A 108 0.56 -10.25 -3.66
N ASN A 109 1.38 -10.37 -2.60
CA ASN A 109 1.12 -11.32 -1.53
C ASN A 109 -0.06 -10.94 -0.62
N ALA A 110 -0.47 -9.69 -0.61
CA ALA A 110 -1.67 -9.21 0.08
C ALA A 110 -2.92 -9.24 -0.81
N SER A 111 -2.84 -9.73 -2.06
CA SER A 111 -3.89 -9.66 -3.09
C SER A 111 -4.34 -8.23 -3.36
N ILE A 112 -3.36 -7.32 -3.45
CA ILE A 112 -3.55 -5.90 -3.75
C ILE A 112 -2.77 -5.59 -5.03
N GLU A 113 -3.36 -4.86 -5.96
CA GLU A 113 -2.75 -4.52 -7.24
C GLU A 113 -1.75 -3.35 -7.07
N PRO A 114 -0.46 -3.52 -7.41
CA PRO A 114 0.51 -2.44 -7.36
C PRO A 114 0.47 -1.59 -8.64
N PHE A 115 0.71 -0.29 -8.50
CA PHE A 115 1.03 0.61 -9.60
C PHE A 115 2.09 1.63 -9.17
N ILE A 116 2.77 2.24 -10.11
CA ILE A 116 3.86 3.17 -9.82
C ILE A 116 3.47 4.59 -10.21
N VAL A 117 3.81 5.55 -9.36
CA VAL A 117 3.62 6.97 -9.60
C VAL A 117 4.98 7.67 -9.55
N PHE A 118 5.53 7.99 -10.69
CA PHE A 118 6.71 8.83 -10.84
C PHE A 118 6.31 10.28 -10.60
N ASN A 119 6.67 10.80 -9.44
CA ASN A 119 6.26 12.14 -9.00
C ASN A 119 7.40 13.16 -9.10
N LYS A 120 7.05 14.46 -9.10
CA LYS A 120 7.94 15.61 -9.20
C LYS A 120 8.59 15.75 -10.58
N ILE A 121 7.86 15.39 -11.65
CA ILE A 121 8.37 15.58 -13.02
C ILE A 121 8.66 17.05 -13.37
N ASP A 122 8.04 17.99 -12.65
CA ASP A 122 8.22 19.43 -12.78
C ASP A 122 9.64 19.91 -12.53
N SER A 123 10.44 19.12 -11.82
CA SER A 123 11.83 19.45 -11.46
C SER A 123 12.87 18.61 -12.22
N LEU A 124 12.45 17.90 -13.28
CA LEU A 124 13.29 16.94 -13.98
C LEU A 124 13.34 17.24 -15.48
N GLU A 125 14.38 16.75 -16.13
CA GLU A 125 14.45 16.70 -17.58
C GLU A 125 13.42 15.72 -18.15
N GLU A 126 13.06 15.91 -19.40
CA GLU A 126 12.19 15.00 -20.13
C GLU A 126 12.76 13.56 -20.11
N ASN A 127 11.90 12.59 -19.95
CA ASN A 127 12.28 11.16 -19.90
C ASN A 127 13.21 10.75 -18.74
N ALA A 128 13.30 11.53 -17.68
CA ALA A 128 14.14 11.20 -16.53
C ALA A 128 13.85 9.82 -15.89
N PHE A 129 12.64 9.29 -16.04
CA PHE A 129 12.22 7.99 -15.50
C PHE A 129 12.15 6.87 -16.56
N SER A 130 12.58 7.10 -17.81
CA SER A 130 12.41 6.14 -18.90
C SER A 130 12.94 4.74 -18.58
N LYS A 131 14.10 4.65 -17.94
CA LYS A 131 14.70 3.37 -17.58
C LYS A 131 13.83 2.61 -16.57
N GLU A 132 13.48 3.25 -15.47
CA GLU A 132 12.66 2.65 -14.41
C GLU A 132 11.27 2.30 -14.95
N LYS A 133 10.67 3.19 -15.73
CA LYS A 133 9.37 2.98 -16.36
C LYS A 133 9.36 1.73 -17.24
N ASN A 134 10.34 1.59 -18.13
CA ASN A 134 10.45 0.43 -19.02
C ASN A 134 10.58 -0.88 -18.24
N ILE A 135 11.39 -0.91 -17.16
CA ILE A 135 11.55 -2.09 -16.30
C ILE A 135 10.19 -2.61 -15.81
N TYR A 136 9.36 -1.71 -15.30
CA TYR A 136 8.11 -2.09 -14.64
C TYR A 136 6.94 -2.27 -15.61
N GLU A 137 6.87 -1.49 -16.69
CA GLU A 137 5.86 -1.67 -17.75
C GLU A 137 6.04 -2.99 -18.48
N ASN A 138 7.29 -3.43 -18.72
CA ASN A 138 7.58 -4.72 -19.36
C ASN A 138 7.08 -5.92 -18.54
N ILE A 139 6.90 -5.78 -17.23
CA ILE A 139 6.32 -6.81 -16.38
C ILE A 139 4.83 -6.57 -16.06
N GLY A 140 4.19 -5.64 -16.78
CA GLY A 140 2.76 -5.37 -16.70
C GLY A 140 2.33 -4.45 -15.54
N ILE A 141 3.27 -3.77 -14.87
CA ILE A 141 2.93 -2.82 -13.80
C ILE A 141 2.52 -1.47 -14.44
N LYS A 142 1.33 -0.99 -14.09
CA LYS A 142 0.85 0.32 -14.56
C LYS A 142 1.68 1.45 -13.98
N THR A 143 2.03 2.43 -14.81
CA THR A 143 2.82 3.59 -14.40
C THR A 143 2.13 4.93 -14.73
N PHE A 144 2.42 5.95 -13.93
CA PHE A 144 1.99 7.33 -14.12
C PHE A 144 3.16 8.26 -13.87
N GLU A 145 3.28 9.31 -14.69
CA GLU A 145 4.26 10.39 -14.52
C GLU A 145 3.49 11.67 -14.20
N ILE A 146 3.68 12.22 -13.00
CA ILE A 146 2.89 13.35 -12.49
C ILE A 146 3.76 14.42 -11.78
N SER A 147 3.20 15.62 -11.65
CA SER A 147 3.58 16.56 -10.61
C SER A 147 2.40 16.77 -9.67
N ALA A 148 2.48 16.21 -8.47
CA ALA A 148 1.46 16.41 -7.45
C ALA A 148 1.39 17.90 -6.99
N LYS A 149 2.49 18.63 -7.06
CA LYS A 149 2.57 20.04 -6.68
C LYS A 149 1.82 20.97 -7.64
N PHE A 150 1.91 20.68 -8.93
CA PHE A 150 1.31 21.50 -9.99
C PHE A 150 0.10 20.83 -10.66
N SER A 151 -0.36 19.71 -10.11
CA SER A 151 -1.46 18.89 -10.66
C SER A 151 -1.25 18.45 -12.11
N THR A 152 0.01 18.38 -12.57
CA THR A 152 0.33 17.95 -13.93
C THR A 152 0.04 16.48 -14.10
N HIS A 153 -0.74 16.11 -15.13
CA HIS A 153 -1.19 14.75 -15.46
C HIS A 153 -1.99 14.05 -14.34
N LEU A 154 -2.47 14.81 -13.35
CA LEU A 154 -3.19 14.24 -12.21
C LEU A 154 -4.53 13.60 -12.62
N ASN A 155 -5.19 14.16 -13.64
CA ASN A 155 -6.46 13.68 -14.17
C ASN A 155 -6.40 12.22 -14.64
N TYR A 156 -5.31 11.78 -15.26
CA TYR A 156 -5.13 10.39 -15.70
C TYR A 156 -5.02 9.43 -14.50
N LEU A 157 -4.36 9.88 -13.44
CA LEU A 157 -4.28 9.12 -12.20
C LEU A 157 -5.64 9.06 -11.50
N GLU A 158 -6.37 10.18 -11.41
CA GLU A 158 -7.70 10.24 -10.81
C GLU A 158 -8.70 9.35 -11.54
N GLU A 159 -8.71 9.35 -12.86
CA GLU A 159 -9.52 8.44 -13.66
C GLU A 159 -9.21 6.97 -13.35
N PHE A 160 -7.94 6.62 -13.28
CA PHE A 160 -7.52 5.27 -12.89
C PHE A 160 -7.98 4.90 -11.49
N LEU A 161 -7.98 5.83 -10.53
CA LEU A 161 -8.36 5.60 -9.13
C LEU A 161 -9.87 5.49 -8.88
N THR A 162 -10.70 5.82 -9.86
CA THR A 162 -12.17 5.73 -9.75
C THR A 162 -12.62 4.33 -9.34
N LYS A 163 -13.49 4.25 -8.33
CA LYS A 163 -14.01 3.02 -7.71
C LYS A 163 -12.95 2.12 -7.06
N LYS A 164 -11.77 2.69 -6.75
CA LYS A 164 -10.69 1.98 -6.08
C LYS A 164 -10.49 2.50 -4.66
N THR A 165 -10.06 1.57 -3.79
CA THR A 165 -9.54 1.90 -2.46
C THR A 165 -8.03 1.79 -2.53
N THR A 166 -7.34 2.92 -2.40
CA THR A 166 -5.90 3.01 -2.63
C THR A 166 -5.16 3.48 -1.39
N ILE A 167 -3.97 2.94 -1.19
CA ILE A 167 -3.00 3.46 -0.23
C ILE A 167 -1.72 3.87 -0.97
N PHE A 168 -1.20 5.07 -0.70
CA PHE A 168 0.07 5.51 -1.27
C PHE A 168 1.23 5.20 -0.33
N VAL A 169 2.30 4.66 -0.92
CA VAL A 169 3.55 4.33 -0.25
C VAL A 169 4.72 5.06 -0.92
N GLY A 170 5.76 5.36 -0.17
CA GLY A 170 6.92 6.08 -0.71
C GLY A 170 7.80 6.60 0.42
N ASN A 171 9.03 6.97 0.11
CA ASN A 171 9.97 7.54 1.05
C ASN A 171 9.47 8.87 1.65
N SER A 172 10.05 9.30 2.77
CA SER A 172 9.80 10.67 3.27
C SER A 172 10.17 11.69 2.18
N GLY A 173 9.35 12.73 2.01
CA GLY A 173 9.54 13.72 0.98
C GLY A 173 9.21 13.27 -0.46
N SER A 174 8.66 12.07 -0.69
CA SER A 174 8.22 11.66 -2.04
C SER A 174 6.95 12.36 -2.54
N GLY A 175 6.28 13.14 -1.68
CA GLY A 175 5.08 13.90 -2.05
C GLY A 175 3.76 13.19 -1.78
N LYS A 176 3.72 12.14 -0.93
CA LYS A 176 2.47 11.43 -0.57
C LYS A 176 1.37 12.37 -0.07
N SER A 177 1.66 13.18 0.94
CA SER A 177 0.69 14.12 1.51
C SER A 177 0.24 15.16 0.48
N THR A 178 1.16 15.67 -0.33
CA THR A 178 0.85 16.60 -1.42
C THR A 178 -0.09 15.96 -2.44
N LEU A 179 0.18 14.72 -2.85
CA LEU A 179 -0.65 13.97 -3.78
C LEU A 179 -2.04 13.69 -3.18
N THR A 180 -2.08 13.22 -1.93
CA THR A 180 -3.36 12.94 -1.27
C THR A 180 -4.18 14.23 -1.10
N SER A 181 -3.55 15.35 -0.73
CA SER A 181 -4.22 16.66 -0.65
C SER A 181 -4.74 17.12 -2.01
N ALA A 182 -3.94 16.98 -3.07
CA ALA A 182 -4.34 17.37 -4.43
C ALA A 182 -5.57 16.59 -4.91
N ILE A 183 -5.61 15.26 -4.67
CA ILE A 183 -6.73 14.40 -5.08
C ILE A 183 -7.96 14.63 -4.20
N THR A 184 -7.80 14.78 -2.89
CA THR A 184 -8.95 14.86 -1.96
C THR A 184 -9.51 16.26 -1.80
N GLY A 185 -8.80 17.29 -2.23
CA GLY A 185 -9.13 18.70 -1.96
C GLY A 185 -9.03 19.08 -0.47
N LYS A 186 -8.48 18.20 0.37
CA LYS A 186 -8.31 18.43 1.82
C LYS A 186 -6.84 18.71 2.12
N GLU A 187 -6.60 19.72 2.93
CA GLU A 187 -5.25 20.01 3.42
C GLU A 187 -4.79 18.90 4.38
N ILE A 188 -3.92 18.03 3.89
CA ILE A 188 -3.30 16.98 4.68
C ILE A 188 -1.93 17.48 5.09
N LEU A 189 -1.80 17.90 6.35
CA LEU A 189 -0.54 18.34 6.92
C LEU A 189 0.49 17.23 6.80
N SER A 190 1.56 17.48 6.05
CA SER A 190 2.72 16.60 6.00
C SER A 190 3.37 16.61 7.38
N ARG A 191 3.18 15.54 8.15
CA ARG A 191 3.88 15.36 9.42
C ARG A 191 5.27 14.82 9.14
N ASP A 192 6.14 15.67 8.61
CA ASP A 192 7.55 15.41 8.64
C ASP A 192 8.02 15.51 10.09
N LEU A 193 8.73 14.47 10.52
CA LEU A 193 9.40 14.40 11.81
C LEU A 193 10.57 15.40 11.87
N SER A 194 10.27 16.70 11.78
CA SER A 194 11.22 17.75 12.11
C SER A 194 10.94 18.20 13.56
N ASN A 195 11.73 17.65 14.48
CA ASN A 195 12.09 18.26 15.76
C ASN A 195 10.97 19.00 16.52
N ASN A 196 10.09 18.26 17.21
CA ASN A 196 9.61 18.73 18.50
C ASN A 196 9.31 17.54 19.42
N GLN A 197 10.22 17.30 20.33
CA GLN A 197 10.04 16.47 21.51
C GLN A 197 8.83 17.01 22.28
N GLY A 198 7.81 16.17 22.48
CA GLY A 198 6.87 16.43 23.56
C GLY A 198 5.37 16.31 23.32
N VAL A 199 4.89 16.00 22.11
CA VAL A 199 3.45 15.69 21.93
C VAL A 199 3.31 14.30 21.35
N HIS A 200 2.88 13.34 22.17
CA HIS A 200 2.38 12.04 21.71
C HIS A 200 1.08 12.23 20.89
N THR A 201 1.20 12.70 19.66
CA THR A 201 0.10 12.71 18.72
C THR A 201 0.02 11.30 18.13
N THR A 202 -0.86 10.48 18.69
CA THR A 202 -1.26 9.19 18.12
C THR A 202 -1.75 9.46 16.70
N SER A 203 -0.94 9.12 15.71
CA SER A 203 -1.29 9.33 14.32
C SER A 203 -2.41 8.35 13.95
N VAL A 204 -3.57 8.91 13.65
CA VAL A 204 -4.78 8.16 13.29
C VAL A 204 -4.67 7.76 11.83
N SER A 205 -5.03 6.51 11.52
CA SER A 205 -5.22 6.07 10.14
C SER A 205 -6.60 6.52 9.68
N THR A 206 -6.66 7.17 8.52
CA THR A 206 -7.88 7.80 7.97
C THR A 206 -8.14 7.33 6.54
N LEU A 207 -9.39 7.05 6.22
CA LEU A 207 -9.88 6.80 4.88
C LEU A 207 -10.65 8.05 4.40
N TYR A 208 -10.19 8.60 3.30
CA TYR A 208 -10.83 9.71 2.59
C TYR A 208 -11.64 9.17 1.43
N SER A 209 -12.88 9.61 1.30
CA SER A 209 -13.72 9.29 0.14
C SER A 209 -13.97 10.58 -0.65
N THR A 210 -13.72 10.55 -1.96
CA THR A 210 -13.94 11.65 -2.89
C THR A 210 -14.14 11.10 -4.32
N ASN A 211 -15.05 11.68 -5.11
CA ASN A 211 -15.25 11.37 -6.53
C ASN A 211 -15.24 9.84 -6.84
N ASP A 212 -16.03 9.07 -6.10
CA ASP A 212 -16.11 7.59 -6.20
C ASP A 212 -14.79 6.84 -5.97
N MET A 213 -13.76 7.48 -5.41
CA MET A 213 -12.51 6.83 -5.01
C MET A 213 -12.29 6.92 -3.50
N GLN A 214 -11.49 6.02 -2.97
CA GLN A 214 -11.12 5.99 -1.55
C GLN A 214 -9.60 5.99 -1.40
N LEU A 215 -9.09 6.87 -0.56
CA LEU A 215 -7.66 6.95 -0.24
C LEU A 215 -7.45 6.70 1.24
N ILE A 216 -6.55 5.78 1.57
CA ILE A 216 -6.16 5.51 2.96
C ILE A 216 -4.83 6.19 3.24
N ASP A 217 -4.80 7.05 4.25
CA ASP A 217 -3.55 7.56 4.85
C ASP A 217 -3.32 6.84 6.18
N SER A 218 -2.22 6.13 6.26
CA SER A 218 -1.84 5.39 7.46
C SER A 218 -0.35 5.56 7.75
N PRO A 219 0.00 6.13 8.90
CA PRO A 219 1.39 6.29 9.30
C PRO A 219 2.12 4.95 9.49
N GLY A 220 1.38 3.88 9.78
CA GLY A 220 1.94 2.53 9.94
C GLY A 220 2.53 1.92 8.67
N VAL A 221 2.25 2.50 7.49
CA VAL A 221 2.78 2.03 6.20
C VAL A 221 4.31 2.14 6.11
N ARG A 222 4.93 3.09 6.81
CA ARG A 222 6.39 3.25 6.83
C ARG A 222 7.13 2.04 7.40
N ASP A 223 6.49 1.31 8.30
CA ASP A 223 7.07 0.17 9.03
C ASP A 223 6.74 -1.20 8.38
N VAL A 224 6.21 -1.20 7.16
CA VAL A 224 5.89 -2.45 6.45
C VAL A 224 7.17 -3.05 5.89
N SER A 225 7.38 -4.34 6.17
CA SER A 225 8.53 -5.11 5.69
C SER A 225 8.08 -6.43 5.07
N VAL A 226 8.97 -7.08 4.37
CA VAL A 226 8.75 -8.44 3.82
C VAL A 226 9.09 -9.55 4.81
N ASP A 227 9.63 -9.24 5.99
CA ASP A 227 10.16 -10.20 6.95
C ASP A 227 9.14 -11.25 7.42
N HIS A 228 7.87 -10.98 7.18
CA HIS A 228 6.78 -11.91 7.48
C HIS A 228 6.40 -12.82 6.31
N LEU A 229 7.01 -12.62 5.12
CA LEU A 229 6.75 -13.42 3.94
C LEU A 229 7.79 -14.54 3.86
N GLU A 230 7.33 -15.76 3.67
CA GLU A 230 8.21 -16.88 3.35
C GLU A 230 8.91 -16.63 2.01
N SER A 231 10.17 -17.05 1.85
CA SER A 231 10.95 -16.88 0.61
C SER A 231 10.19 -17.38 -0.62
N LYS A 232 9.44 -18.50 -0.50
CA LYS A 232 8.57 -19.05 -1.56
C LYS A 232 7.39 -18.15 -1.94
N LYS A 233 7.04 -17.17 -1.11
CA LYS A 233 5.99 -16.19 -1.40
C LYS A 233 6.57 -14.94 -2.05
N ILE A 234 7.80 -14.58 -1.73
CA ILE A 234 8.46 -13.38 -2.29
C ILE A 234 8.55 -13.45 -3.81
N ILE A 235 8.86 -14.62 -4.37
CA ILE A 235 8.97 -14.83 -5.83
C ILE A 235 7.69 -14.47 -6.59
N ARG A 236 6.52 -14.53 -5.95
CA ARG A 236 5.24 -14.14 -6.58
C ARG A 236 5.19 -12.67 -6.97
N GLY A 237 5.95 -11.81 -6.27
CA GLY A 237 6.10 -10.40 -6.59
C GLY A 237 7.08 -10.13 -7.75
N PHE A 238 7.77 -11.17 -8.20
CA PHE A 238 8.71 -11.17 -9.32
C PHE A 238 8.15 -12.11 -10.39
N THR A 239 7.09 -11.68 -11.05
CA THR A 239 6.27 -12.53 -11.94
C THR A 239 7.07 -13.12 -13.09
N GLU A 240 8.02 -12.36 -13.65
CA GLU A 240 8.96 -12.80 -14.66
C GLU A 240 9.90 -13.88 -14.12
N ILE A 241 10.45 -13.70 -12.94
CA ILE A 241 11.34 -14.70 -12.29
C ILE A 241 10.52 -15.95 -11.95
N PHE A 242 9.31 -15.78 -11.44
CA PHE A 242 8.41 -16.90 -11.16
C PHE A 242 8.11 -17.72 -12.41
N SER A 243 7.84 -17.05 -13.54
CA SER A 243 7.58 -17.72 -14.83
C SER A 243 8.76 -18.58 -15.30
N PHE A 244 10.00 -18.05 -15.22
CA PHE A 244 11.20 -18.81 -15.58
C PHE A 244 11.55 -19.89 -14.56
N SER A 245 11.24 -19.68 -13.27
CA SER A 245 11.55 -20.66 -12.22
C SER A 245 10.87 -22.01 -12.43
N THR A 246 9.70 -22.01 -13.08
CA THR A 246 8.97 -23.24 -13.41
C THR A 246 9.66 -24.08 -14.50
N LYS A 247 10.64 -23.51 -15.22
CA LYS A 247 11.39 -24.15 -16.29
C LYS A 247 12.77 -24.66 -15.83
N CYS A 248 13.14 -24.45 -14.56
CA CYS A 248 14.39 -24.98 -14.03
C CYS A 248 14.43 -26.50 -14.05
N GLU A 249 15.59 -27.08 -14.33
CA GLU A 249 15.80 -28.53 -14.36
C GLU A 249 15.45 -29.19 -13.01
N PHE A 250 15.75 -28.50 -11.88
CA PHE A 250 15.53 -29.03 -10.55
C PHE A 250 14.44 -28.25 -9.78
N PRO A 251 13.48 -28.94 -9.16
CA PRO A 251 12.38 -28.31 -8.41
C PRO A 251 12.83 -27.49 -7.19
N ASN A 252 14.02 -27.79 -6.64
CA ASN A 252 14.62 -27.12 -5.49
C ASN A 252 15.71 -26.11 -5.90
N CYS A 253 15.69 -25.66 -7.15
CA CYS A 253 16.63 -24.66 -7.67
C CYS A 253 16.57 -23.39 -6.81
N ASN A 254 17.73 -22.91 -6.37
CA ASN A 254 17.84 -21.68 -5.58
C ASN A 254 18.16 -20.44 -6.44
N HIS A 255 18.29 -20.63 -7.76
CA HIS A 255 18.52 -19.61 -8.78
C HIS A 255 19.85 -18.84 -8.62
N LYS A 256 20.84 -19.40 -7.91
CA LYS A 256 22.17 -18.77 -7.71
C LYS A 256 23.20 -19.30 -8.71
N ASN A 257 23.60 -20.56 -8.53
CA ASN A 257 24.64 -21.21 -9.29
C ASN A 257 24.24 -22.63 -9.73
N ASP A 258 22.94 -22.93 -9.71
CA ASP A 258 22.46 -24.25 -10.06
C ASP A 258 22.60 -24.49 -11.57
N GLN A 259 23.13 -25.66 -11.93
CA GLN A 259 23.18 -26.11 -13.32
C GLN A 259 21.73 -26.27 -13.83
N GLY A 260 21.48 -25.89 -15.08
CA GLY A 260 20.13 -25.96 -15.67
C GLY A 260 19.14 -24.95 -15.08
N CYS A 261 19.64 -23.85 -14.50
CA CYS A 261 18.78 -22.79 -13.94
C CYS A 261 18.26 -21.86 -15.05
N ALA A 262 16.99 -22.01 -15.40
CA ALA A 262 16.34 -21.17 -16.44
C ALA A 262 16.25 -19.67 -16.05
N VAL A 263 16.18 -19.36 -14.76
CA VAL A 263 16.19 -17.95 -14.27
C VAL A 263 17.53 -17.28 -14.57
N MET A 264 18.65 -17.95 -14.26
CA MET A 264 19.98 -17.40 -14.54
C MET A 264 20.26 -17.27 -16.03
N GLU A 265 19.75 -18.21 -16.84
CA GLU A 265 19.84 -18.13 -18.29
C GLU A 265 19.05 -16.92 -18.83
N ALA A 266 17.81 -16.72 -18.36
CA ALA A 266 17.00 -15.58 -18.72
C ALA A 266 17.63 -14.23 -18.33
N VAL A 267 18.31 -14.16 -17.18
CA VAL A 267 19.08 -12.96 -16.80
C VAL A 267 20.24 -12.70 -17.77
N ARG A 268 21.01 -13.74 -18.14
CA ARG A 268 22.12 -13.61 -19.10
C ARG A 268 21.66 -13.17 -20.50
N ASN A 269 20.48 -13.61 -20.90
CA ASN A 269 19.88 -13.28 -22.18
C ASN A 269 19.17 -11.92 -22.17
N GLY A 270 19.08 -11.24 -21.02
CA GLY A 270 18.37 -9.95 -20.86
C GLY A 270 16.85 -10.08 -20.85
N GLU A 271 16.29 -11.29 -20.69
CA GLU A 271 14.85 -11.53 -20.57
C GLU A 271 14.33 -11.19 -19.16
N ILE A 272 15.23 -11.26 -18.16
CA ILE A 272 15.00 -10.76 -16.80
C ILE A 272 15.99 -9.63 -16.56
N GLU A 273 15.47 -8.48 -16.14
CA GLU A 273 16.31 -7.33 -15.77
C GLU A 273 17.20 -7.68 -14.56
N GLU A 274 18.50 -7.48 -14.68
CA GLU A 274 19.48 -7.86 -13.67
C GLU A 274 19.21 -7.21 -12.30
N SER A 275 18.76 -5.96 -12.29
CA SER A 275 18.39 -5.25 -11.07
C SER A 275 17.23 -5.92 -10.31
N ARG A 276 16.26 -6.44 -11.03
CA ARG A 276 15.13 -7.18 -10.48
C ARG A 276 15.57 -8.52 -9.90
N TYR A 277 16.42 -9.25 -10.62
CA TYR A 277 16.99 -10.49 -10.12
C TYR A 277 17.81 -10.27 -8.84
N ASN A 278 18.67 -9.25 -8.80
CA ASN A 278 19.47 -8.92 -7.63
C ASN A 278 18.58 -8.56 -6.43
N ASN A 279 17.54 -7.77 -6.62
CA ASN A 279 16.59 -7.42 -5.55
C ASN A 279 15.82 -8.65 -5.05
N PHE A 280 15.38 -9.53 -5.95
CA PHE A 280 14.77 -10.82 -5.58
C PHE A 280 15.70 -11.64 -4.68
N MET A 281 16.97 -11.77 -5.08
CA MET A 281 17.95 -12.52 -4.31
C MET A 281 18.16 -11.94 -2.90
N VAL A 282 18.23 -10.62 -2.78
CA VAL A 282 18.37 -9.94 -1.48
C VAL A 282 17.13 -10.14 -0.61
N LEU A 283 15.93 -9.97 -1.17
CA LEU A 283 14.69 -10.11 -0.42
C LEU A 283 14.41 -11.55 0.01
N SER A 284 14.76 -12.54 -0.82
CA SER A 284 14.54 -13.95 -0.53
C SER A 284 15.51 -14.54 0.50
N GLN A 285 16.65 -13.89 0.75
CA GLN A 285 17.66 -14.35 1.73
C GLN A 285 17.42 -13.87 3.16
N LYS A 286 16.58 -12.83 3.33
CA LYS A 286 16.30 -12.22 4.64
C LYS A 286 15.30 -13.02 5.49
N ASN A 287 14.82 -14.16 4.99
CA ASN A 287 13.77 -14.96 5.64
C ASN A 287 14.17 -16.43 5.78
#